data_43102c1b626407a41cdce1f3b2da3f8a
#
_entry.id   43102c1b626407a41cdce1f3b2da3f8a
#
_cell.length_a   1.000
_cell.length_b   1.000
_cell.length_c   1.000
_cell.angle_alpha   90.00
_cell.angle_beta   90.00
_cell.angle_gamma   90.00
#
_symmetry.space_group_name_H-M   'P 1'
#
loop_
_entity.id
_entity.type
_entity.pdbx_description
1 polymer ?
#
loop_
_entity_poly.entity_id
_entity_poly.type
_entity_poly.pdbx_seq_one_letter_code
_entity_poly.pdbx_strand_id
1 'polypeptide(L)'
;MTPIPPSITTGISNYEEAGYGDPVHRMKALTWQAPNKVNLLETARPTIVDDGDVIVKITGSTICGSDLHLLHSAIPELHKNDILGHEFCGIVEKIGPGVKNRRIGERVVASFQIGCGECFYCQKKLSSLCERTNGSLSEHALYGRRTAGMFGYSHFTGGFAGGQAEFVRVPYGDVNLLPLPEDVPDEVGLYLSDVLCTSWNAVVDTGVQPGDTVAVWGGGPVGQMAVEFAVVNGAKRVILIDGGQGRWRLDFVKSKVPQLETIDYTSLPKGETVVSTLKKMCDGRGPDVAIECAAGEYSKTLGHTLQRAVGLENDTPELVNEMIESVRGFGSCGVTGIYTGYCNGFNIGSLMETGIRLIGNGQAPIHKYWEHLLLLIQQGKIQPLNMVTHRFRLEDMEKVYDMFNHRADGMQKIFVETKYSSLPAPGTPTLTAL
;
A
#
# COMPACT_ATOMS: atom_id res chain seq x y z
N MET A 1 2.82 -36.52 -12.59
CA MET A 1 2.84 -36.32 -11.15
C MET A 1 2.57 -34.84 -10.93
N THR A 2 1.46 -34.47 -10.33
CA THR A 2 1.22 -33.12 -9.85
C THR A 2 2.30 -32.83 -8.80
N PRO A 3 3.04 -31.72 -8.89
CA PRO A 3 4.03 -31.38 -7.86
C PRO A 3 3.33 -31.30 -6.50
N ILE A 4 3.91 -31.92 -5.49
CA ILE A 4 3.45 -31.76 -4.11
C ILE A 4 3.48 -30.25 -3.83
N PRO A 5 2.37 -29.63 -3.42
CA PRO A 5 2.37 -28.21 -3.13
C PRO A 5 3.43 -27.93 -2.05
N PRO A 6 4.23 -26.88 -2.19
CA PRO A 6 5.24 -26.54 -1.21
C PRO A 6 4.59 -26.31 0.16
N SER A 7 5.29 -26.65 1.24
CA SER A 7 4.83 -26.38 2.60
C SER A 7 4.52 -24.90 2.75
N ILE A 8 3.34 -24.59 3.27
CA ILE A 8 2.90 -23.21 3.52
C ILE A 8 3.47 -22.76 4.87
N THR A 9 4.09 -21.60 4.90
CA THR A 9 4.56 -20.96 6.13
C THR A 9 3.37 -20.58 7.00
N THR A 10 3.41 -20.95 8.28
CA THR A 10 2.32 -20.66 9.21
C THR A 10 2.25 -19.16 9.52
N GLY A 11 1.10 -18.55 9.23
CA GLY A 11 0.76 -17.22 9.69
C GLY A 11 0.49 -17.22 11.21
N ILE A 12 0.97 -16.21 11.90
CA ILE A 12 0.72 -15.98 13.32
C ILE A 12 0.30 -14.54 13.47
N SER A 13 -1.01 -14.29 13.59
CA SER A 13 -1.61 -12.95 13.68
C SER A 13 -1.57 -12.36 15.07
N ASN A 14 -1.48 -13.23 16.11
CA ASN A 14 -1.29 -12.88 17.50
C ASN A 14 -0.42 -13.93 18.19
N TYR A 15 0.70 -13.53 18.73
CA TYR A 15 1.71 -14.46 19.28
C TYR A 15 1.27 -15.15 20.57
N GLU A 16 0.53 -14.45 21.44
CA GLU A 16 0.03 -14.97 22.68
C GLU A 16 -1.06 -16.03 22.46
N GLU A 17 -2.05 -15.71 21.63
CA GLU A 17 -3.17 -16.61 21.33
C GLU A 17 -2.71 -17.86 20.56
N ALA A 18 -1.72 -17.71 19.69
CA ALA A 18 -1.15 -18.83 18.95
C ALA A 18 -0.13 -19.66 19.76
N GLY A 19 0.23 -19.25 20.96
CA GLY A 19 1.19 -19.97 21.81
C GLY A 19 2.66 -19.82 21.40
N TYR A 20 2.99 -18.83 20.58
CA TYR A 20 4.34 -18.50 20.10
C TYR A 20 4.90 -17.22 20.71
N GLY A 21 4.27 -16.71 21.76
CA GLY A 21 4.71 -15.54 22.49
C GLY A 21 5.76 -15.86 23.56
N ASP A 22 6.60 -14.86 23.85
CA ASP A 22 7.52 -14.91 24.98
C ASP A 22 6.71 -14.93 26.28
N PRO A 23 6.90 -15.92 27.17
CA PRO A 23 6.09 -16.06 28.39
C PRO A 23 6.33 -14.96 29.43
N VAL A 24 7.43 -14.23 29.33
CA VAL A 24 7.86 -13.23 30.33
C VAL A 24 7.75 -11.81 29.80
N HIS A 25 8.12 -11.60 28.54
CA HIS A 25 8.22 -10.23 28.00
C HIS A 25 6.97 -9.83 27.26
N ARG A 26 6.45 -8.66 27.59
CA ARG A 26 5.25 -8.07 27.00
C ARG A 26 5.60 -6.94 26.01
N MET A 27 4.67 -6.62 25.12
CA MET A 27 4.74 -5.51 24.19
C MET A 27 3.37 -4.88 24.00
N LYS A 28 3.33 -3.62 23.58
CA LYS A 28 2.12 -2.97 23.08
C LYS A 28 1.93 -3.30 21.60
N ALA A 29 0.69 -3.55 21.21
CA ALA A 29 0.31 -3.80 19.82
C ALA A 29 -1.11 -3.29 19.57
N LEU A 30 -1.31 -2.65 18.43
CA LEU A 30 -2.63 -2.25 17.96
C LEU A 30 -3.32 -3.46 17.32
N THR A 31 -4.50 -3.77 17.79
CA THR A 31 -5.24 -4.97 17.38
C THR A 31 -6.63 -4.63 16.88
N TRP A 32 -7.07 -5.38 15.87
CA TRP A 32 -8.46 -5.32 15.43
C TRP A 32 -9.39 -6.01 16.46
N GLN A 33 -10.52 -5.38 16.78
CA GLN A 33 -11.44 -5.91 17.79
C GLN A 33 -12.81 -6.27 17.20
N ALA A 34 -13.29 -5.46 16.30
CA ALA A 34 -14.58 -5.57 15.62
C ALA A 34 -14.63 -4.54 14.47
N PRO A 35 -15.62 -4.60 13.59
CA PRO A 35 -15.85 -3.54 12.60
C PRO A 35 -15.84 -2.16 13.23
N ASN A 36 -15.04 -1.25 12.68
CA ASN A 36 -14.80 0.13 13.15
C ASN A 36 -14.18 0.22 14.56
N LYS A 37 -13.51 -0.82 15.01
CA LYS A 37 -12.90 -0.82 16.34
C LYS A 37 -11.52 -1.45 16.36
N VAL A 38 -10.53 -0.68 16.79
CA VAL A 38 -9.17 -1.12 17.13
C VAL A 38 -8.89 -0.80 18.58
N ASN A 39 -8.02 -1.57 19.24
CA ASN A 39 -7.52 -1.29 20.58
C ASN A 39 -6.02 -1.52 20.66
N LEU A 40 -5.35 -0.69 21.42
CA LEU A 40 -3.95 -0.91 21.79
C LEU A 40 -3.94 -1.83 23.03
N LEU A 41 -3.43 -3.04 22.83
CA LEU A 41 -3.35 -4.06 23.89
C LEU A 41 -1.90 -4.34 24.28
N GLU A 42 -1.74 -4.83 25.50
CA GLU A 42 -0.51 -5.46 25.95
C GLU A 42 -0.58 -6.98 25.68
N THR A 43 0.34 -7.49 24.87
CA THR A 43 0.40 -8.91 24.46
C THR A 43 1.82 -9.42 24.57
N ALA A 44 2.01 -10.76 24.39
CA ALA A 44 3.34 -11.35 24.42
C ALA A 44 4.20 -10.91 23.23
N ARG A 45 5.52 -10.74 23.44
CA ARG A 45 6.47 -10.49 22.36
C ARG A 45 6.62 -11.74 21.48
N PRO A 46 6.90 -11.59 20.16
CA PRO A 46 7.19 -12.74 19.31
C PRO A 46 8.47 -13.47 19.71
N THR A 47 8.47 -14.77 19.43
CA THR A 47 9.67 -15.62 19.50
C THR A 47 10.10 -16.06 18.10
N ILE A 48 11.32 -16.62 17.97
CA ILE A 48 11.75 -17.33 16.76
C ILE A 48 10.95 -18.63 16.69
N VAL A 49 10.29 -18.88 15.57
CA VAL A 49 9.48 -20.09 15.30
C VAL A 49 10.16 -20.94 14.24
N ASP A 50 10.58 -20.32 13.14
CA ASP A 50 11.29 -20.98 12.04
C ASP A 50 12.73 -20.48 11.97
N ASP A 51 13.63 -21.32 11.45
CA ASP A 51 15.08 -21.02 11.38
C ASP A 51 15.38 -19.73 10.61
N GLY A 52 14.54 -19.37 9.64
CA GLY A 52 14.70 -18.14 8.82
C GLY A 52 14.06 -16.88 9.40
N ASP A 53 13.53 -16.96 10.63
CA ASP A 53 12.85 -15.82 11.26
C ASP A 53 13.83 -14.76 11.77
N VAL A 54 13.37 -13.53 11.73
CA VAL A 54 13.99 -12.38 12.39
C VAL A 54 12.93 -11.69 13.27
N ILE A 55 13.28 -11.36 14.50
CA ILE A 55 12.46 -10.46 15.33
C ILE A 55 12.98 -9.05 15.16
N VAL A 56 12.09 -8.16 14.72
CA VAL A 56 12.38 -6.74 14.53
C VAL A 56 11.75 -5.94 15.67
N LYS A 57 12.55 -5.13 16.33
CA LYS A 57 12.13 -4.10 17.27
C LYS A 57 11.75 -2.86 16.49
N ILE A 58 10.48 -2.49 16.50
CA ILE A 58 9.91 -1.47 15.62
C ILE A 58 10.32 -0.07 16.09
N THR A 59 10.85 0.72 15.15
CA THR A 59 11.17 2.13 15.35
C THR A 59 10.28 3.05 14.52
N GLY A 60 9.57 2.52 13.52
CA GLY A 60 8.64 3.28 12.71
C GLY A 60 7.57 2.39 12.10
N SER A 61 6.34 2.89 12.11
CA SER A 61 5.18 2.31 11.44
C SER A 61 4.32 3.42 10.84
N THR A 62 3.21 3.06 10.19
CA THR A 62 2.30 4.04 9.58
C THR A 62 0.88 3.46 9.47
N ILE A 63 -0.08 4.28 8.99
CA ILE A 63 -1.39 3.83 8.52
C ILE A 63 -1.46 4.00 6.99
N CYS A 64 -2.05 3.04 6.31
CA CYS A 64 -2.39 3.08 4.90
C CYS A 64 -3.92 3.19 4.69
N GLY A 65 -4.34 3.61 3.50
CA GLY A 65 -5.76 3.57 3.13
C GLY A 65 -6.36 2.16 3.22
N SER A 66 -5.56 1.13 2.94
CA SER A 66 -5.98 -0.27 3.05
C SER A 66 -6.24 -0.74 4.49
N ASP A 67 -5.63 -0.11 5.50
CA ASP A 67 -5.96 -0.38 6.90
C ASP A 67 -7.40 0.03 7.24
N LEU A 68 -7.97 1.02 6.52
CA LEU A 68 -9.37 1.38 6.66
C LEU A 68 -10.31 0.31 6.09
N HIS A 69 -9.92 -0.38 5.00
CA HIS A 69 -10.67 -1.53 4.49
C HIS A 69 -10.73 -2.66 5.54
N LEU A 70 -9.63 -2.88 6.27
CA LEU A 70 -9.59 -3.82 7.40
C LEU A 70 -10.47 -3.33 8.55
N LEU A 71 -10.35 -2.05 8.92
CA LEU A 71 -11.18 -1.44 9.97
C LEU A 71 -12.68 -1.59 9.69
N HIS A 72 -13.09 -1.37 8.45
CA HIS A 72 -14.50 -1.50 8.01
C HIS A 72 -14.92 -2.93 7.71
N SER A 73 -14.02 -3.92 7.86
CA SER A 73 -14.26 -5.33 7.50
C SER A 73 -14.63 -5.53 6.01
N ALA A 74 -14.14 -4.66 5.13
CA ALA A 74 -14.30 -4.84 3.69
C ALA A 74 -13.38 -5.97 3.16
N ILE A 75 -12.29 -6.28 3.86
CA ILE A 75 -11.47 -7.47 3.62
C ILE A 75 -11.92 -8.55 4.62
N PRO A 76 -12.28 -9.76 4.15
CA PRO A 76 -12.79 -10.82 5.01
C PRO A 76 -11.71 -11.46 5.89
N GLU A 77 -12.15 -12.29 6.85
CA GLU A 77 -11.31 -13.16 7.69
C GLU A 77 -10.36 -12.43 8.64
N LEU A 78 -10.76 -11.25 9.15
CA LEU A 78 -10.14 -10.67 10.34
C LEU A 78 -10.67 -11.35 11.59
N HIS A 79 -9.77 -11.67 12.50
CA HIS A 79 -10.12 -12.21 13.79
C HIS A 79 -9.84 -11.20 14.90
N LYS A 80 -10.61 -11.30 15.97
CA LYS A 80 -10.39 -10.45 17.14
C LYS A 80 -8.96 -10.65 17.65
N ASN A 81 -8.30 -9.55 18.00
CA ASN A 81 -6.91 -9.46 18.45
C ASN A 81 -5.84 -9.68 17.37
N ASP A 82 -6.19 -9.78 16.10
CA ASP A 82 -5.20 -9.72 15.00
C ASP A 82 -4.42 -8.40 15.11
N ILE A 83 -3.07 -8.48 15.10
CA ILE A 83 -2.18 -7.32 15.17
C ILE A 83 -2.05 -6.69 13.79
N LEU A 84 -2.39 -5.40 13.68
CA LEU A 84 -2.46 -4.64 12.44
C LEU A 84 -1.12 -4.00 12.02
N GLY A 85 -1.11 -3.43 10.80
CA GLY A 85 -0.01 -2.63 10.25
C GLY A 85 0.94 -3.39 9.37
N HIS A 86 0.87 -3.13 8.07
CA HIS A 86 1.69 -3.82 7.07
C HIS A 86 2.98 -3.09 6.68
N GLU A 87 3.12 -1.81 7.07
CA GLU A 87 4.30 -1.00 6.78
C GLU A 87 5.07 -0.71 8.06
N PHE A 88 6.31 -1.17 8.15
CA PHE A 88 7.16 -0.95 9.33
C PHE A 88 8.65 -1.02 9.03
N CYS A 89 9.42 -0.34 9.88
CA CYS A 89 10.88 -0.42 9.93
C CYS A 89 11.34 -0.57 11.38
N GLY A 90 12.58 -0.95 11.59
CA GLY A 90 13.09 -1.13 12.94
C GLY A 90 14.52 -1.64 13.00
N ILE A 91 14.86 -2.22 14.13
CA ILE A 91 16.18 -2.76 14.43
C ILE A 91 16.05 -4.27 14.63
N VAL A 92 16.91 -5.03 13.99
CA VAL A 92 17.00 -6.49 14.20
C VAL A 92 17.34 -6.78 15.67
N GLU A 93 16.44 -7.44 16.38
CA GLU A 93 16.57 -7.76 17.81
C GLU A 93 17.05 -9.20 18.03
N LYS A 94 16.50 -10.15 17.27
CA LYS A 94 16.90 -11.57 17.31
C LYS A 94 16.88 -12.15 15.90
N ILE A 95 17.71 -13.16 15.67
CA ILE A 95 17.77 -13.90 14.40
C ILE A 95 17.65 -15.39 14.67
N GLY A 96 16.97 -16.10 13.79
CA GLY A 96 16.93 -17.57 13.78
C GLY A 96 18.24 -18.17 13.26
N PRO A 97 18.52 -19.45 13.54
CA PRO A 97 19.79 -20.09 13.20
C PRO A 97 20.02 -20.24 11.69
N GLY A 98 18.98 -20.13 10.87
CA GLY A 98 19.06 -20.20 9.42
C GLY A 98 19.31 -18.85 8.72
N VAL A 99 19.25 -17.73 9.44
CA VAL A 99 19.48 -16.39 8.92
C VAL A 99 20.98 -16.17 8.66
N LYS A 100 21.32 -15.68 7.46
CA LYS A 100 22.73 -15.55 7.01
C LYS A 100 23.13 -14.11 6.75
N ASN A 101 22.21 -13.28 6.28
CA ASN A 101 22.48 -11.95 5.74
C ASN A 101 21.99 -10.80 6.63
N ARG A 102 21.39 -11.09 7.78
CA ARG A 102 20.95 -10.08 8.75
C ARG A 102 21.80 -10.17 10.03
N ARG A 103 21.93 -9.04 10.74
CA ARG A 103 22.74 -8.95 11.97
C ARG A 103 21.91 -8.25 13.05
N ILE A 104 22.08 -8.69 14.29
CA ILE A 104 21.48 -8.02 15.46
C ILE A 104 22.00 -6.58 15.52
N GLY A 105 21.11 -5.63 15.73
CA GLY A 105 21.41 -4.18 15.74
C GLY A 105 21.33 -3.52 14.36
N GLU A 106 21.14 -4.27 13.27
CA GLU A 106 20.99 -3.72 11.92
C GLU A 106 19.65 -3.00 11.77
N ARG A 107 19.66 -1.79 11.19
CA ARG A 107 18.43 -1.07 10.83
C ARG A 107 17.88 -1.61 9.53
N VAL A 108 16.56 -1.88 9.51
CA VAL A 108 15.89 -2.53 8.39
C VAL A 108 14.51 -1.96 8.14
N VAL A 109 14.05 -2.05 6.88
CA VAL A 109 12.62 -1.91 6.53
C VAL A 109 12.10 -3.25 6.03
N ALA A 110 10.88 -3.60 6.39
CA ALA A 110 10.25 -4.86 5.96
C ALA A 110 9.40 -4.63 4.71
N SER A 111 9.41 -5.57 3.77
CA SER A 111 8.40 -5.65 2.71
C SER A 111 7.05 -5.95 3.34
N PHE A 112 5.97 -5.28 2.90
CA PHE A 112 4.63 -5.62 3.41
C PHE A 112 4.18 -7.03 3.02
N GLN A 113 4.71 -7.54 1.92
CA GLN A 113 4.49 -8.89 1.41
C GLN A 113 5.63 -9.81 1.83
N ILE A 114 5.28 -11.05 2.13
CA ILE A 114 6.22 -12.05 2.61
C ILE A 114 6.63 -12.98 1.47
N GLY A 115 7.82 -12.77 0.92
CA GLY A 115 8.43 -13.66 -0.07
C GLY A 115 9.21 -14.79 0.60
N CYS A 116 9.19 -16.01 0.03
CA CYS A 116 10.05 -17.10 0.50
C CYS A 116 11.46 -17.10 -0.12
N GLY A 117 11.68 -16.32 -1.18
CA GLY A 117 12.96 -16.24 -1.91
C GLY A 117 13.22 -17.37 -2.91
N GLU A 118 12.52 -18.49 -2.85
CA GLU A 118 12.86 -19.73 -3.58
C GLU A 118 11.86 -20.17 -4.64
N CYS A 119 10.56 -19.81 -4.49
CA CYS A 119 9.53 -20.22 -5.45
C CYS A 119 9.68 -19.50 -6.78
N PHE A 120 8.96 -19.99 -7.80
CA PHE A 120 8.99 -19.45 -9.16
C PHE A 120 8.85 -17.91 -9.21
N TYR A 121 7.89 -17.37 -8.47
CA TYR A 121 7.63 -15.92 -8.46
C TYR A 121 8.73 -15.15 -7.72
N CYS A 122 9.17 -15.64 -6.56
CA CYS A 122 10.22 -14.97 -5.78
C CYS A 122 11.55 -14.88 -6.55
N GLN A 123 11.95 -15.97 -7.24
CA GLN A 123 13.16 -15.96 -8.08
C GLN A 123 13.09 -14.97 -9.24
N LYS A 124 11.88 -14.60 -9.67
CA LYS A 124 11.64 -13.55 -10.68
C LYS A 124 11.45 -12.15 -10.07
N LYS A 125 11.64 -12.00 -8.77
CA LYS A 125 11.33 -10.78 -8.01
C LYS A 125 9.84 -10.36 -8.10
N LEU A 126 8.94 -11.30 -8.35
CA LEU A 126 7.48 -11.14 -8.38
C LEU A 126 6.86 -11.67 -7.09
N SER A 127 7.43 -11.32 -5.96
CA SER A 127 7.13 -11.86 -4.63
C SER A 127 5.70 -11.67 -4.17
N SER A 128 4.96 -10.73 -4.74
CA SER A 128 3.52 -10.54 -4.48
C SER A 128 2.66 -11.78 -4.77
N LEU A 129 3.19 -12.73 -5.53
CA LEU A 129 2.55 -14.03 -5.82
C LEU A 129 3.34 -15.20 -5.23
N CYS A 130 4.01 -15.01 -4.09
CA CYS A 130 4.75 -16.08 -3.42
C CYS A 130 3.83 -17.28 -3.13
N GLU A 131 4.28 -18.48 -3.53
CA GLU A 131 3.47 -19.71 -3.45
C GLU A 131 3.50 -20.37 -2.06
N ARG A 132 4.32 -19.85 -1.12
CA ARG A 132 4.59 -20.51 0.18
C ARG A 132 4.13 -19.74 1.40
N THR A 133 3.63 -18.54 1.27
CA THR A 133 3.39 -17.65 2.43
C THR A 133 1.92 -17.35 2.68
N ASN A 134 1.02 -17.85 1.85
CA ASN A 134 -0.41 -17.71 2.07
C ASN A 134 -1.13 -19.04 1.84
N GLY A 135 -1.81 -19.52 2.88
CA GLY A 135 -2.56 -20.78 2.87
C GLY A 135 -4.07 -20.60 2.62
N SER A 136 -4.56 -19.38 2.38
CA SER A 136 -6.00 -19.08 2.28
C SER A 136 -6.71 -19.90 1.21
N LEU A 137 -7.71 -20.65 1.64
CA LEU A 137 -8.59 -21.42 0.74
C LEU A 137 -9.65 -20.51 0.09
N SER A 138 -10.11 -19.50 0.80
CA SER A 138 -11.10 -18.54 0.33
C SER A 138 -10.53 -17.65 -0.78
N GLU A 139 -9.29 -17.15 -0.64
CA GLU A 139 -8.64 -16.41 -1.71
C GLU A 139 -8.43 -17.29 -2.95
N HIS A 140 -7.99 -18.53 -2.75
CA HIS A 140 -7.85 -19.48 -3.85
C HIS A 140 -9.19 -19.76 -4.56
N ALA A 141 -10.27 -19.88 -3.79
CA ALA A 141 -11.61 -20.09 -4.37
C ALA A 141 -12.10 -18.87 -5.17
N LEU A 142 -11.77 -17.66 -4.71
CA LEU A 142 -12.20 -16.42 -5.37
C LEU A 142 -11.41 -16.13 -6.65
N TYR A 143 -10.08 -16.30 -6.63
CA TYR A 143 -9.20 -15.87 -7.72
C TYR A 143 -8.54 -17.02 -8.49
N GLY A 144 -8.78 -18.28 -8.11
CA GLY A 144 -8.10 -19.45 -8.70
C GLY A 144 -6.62 -19.55 -8.32
N ARG A 145 -6.11 -18.65 -7.48
CA ARG A 145 -4.73 -18.59 -6.97
C ARG A 145 -4.69 -17.80 -5.67
N ARG A 146 -3.53 -17.75 -5.05
CA ARG A 146 -3.28 -16.97 -3.83
C ARG A 146 -2.21 -15.92 -4.10
N THR A 147 -2.32 -14.77 -3.45
CA THR A 147 -1.25 -13.80 -3.32
C THR A 147 -0.26 -14.23 -2.24
N ALA A 148 0.84 -13.52 -2.06
CA ALA A 148 1.76 -13.71 -0.95
C ALA A 148 1.08 -13.40 0.39
N GLY A 149 1.60 -13.95 1.48
CA GLY A 149 1.25 -13.53 2.83
C GLY A 149 1.55 -12.05 3.04
N MET A 150 0.73 -11.36 3.84
CA MET A 150 0.89 -9.93 4.14
C MET A 150 0.90 -9.72 5.66
N PHE A 151 1.81 -8.86 6.13
CA PHE A 151 1.83 -8.44 7.53
C PHE A 151 0.61 -7.60 7.86
N GLY A 152 0.05 -7.77 9.06
CA GLY A 152 -1.00 -6.90 9.59
C GLY A 152 -2.28 -6.83 8.77
N TYR A 153 -2.51 -7.83 7.92
CA TYR A 153 -3.75 -8.06 7.18
C TYR A 153 -4.53 -9.24 7.76
N SER A 154 -5.63 -9.60 7.10
CA SER A 154 -6.48 -10.70 7.52
C SER A 154 -5.91 -12.09 7.20
N HIS A 155 -6.61 -13.14 7.65
CA HIS A 155 -6.30 -14.53 7.31
C HIS A 155 -6.55 -14.85 5.83
N PHE A 156 -7.30 -14.01 5.12
CA PHE A 156 -7.43 -14.08 3.67
C PHE A 156 -6.07 -13.94 2.95
N THR A 157 -5.13 -13.21 3.55
CA THR A 157 -3.76 -13.05 3.09
C THR A 157 -2.73 -13.69 4.04
N GLY A 158 -3.08 -14.80 4.66
CA GLY A 158 -2.16 -15.65 5.42
C GLY A 158 -2.11 -15.43 6.92
N GLY A 159 -2.69 -14.34 7.48
CA GLY A 159 -2.82 -14.12 8.92
C GLY A 159 -1.49 -13.89 9.65
N PHE A 160 -0.68 -12.95 9.22
CA PHE A 160 0.58 -12.57 9.87
C PHE A 160 0.41 -11.29 10.69
N ALA A 161 0.96 -11.28 11.90
CA ALA A 161 0.99 -10.09 12.76
C ALA A 161 1.72 -8.92 12.10
N GLY A 162 1.20 -7.71 12.29
CA GLY A 162 1.71 -6.50 11.70
C GLY A 162 2.65 -5.69 12.58
N GLY A 163 3.09 -4.54 12.06
CA GLY A 163 4.07 -3.64 12.65
C GLY A 163 3.49 -2.43 13.37
N GLN A 164 2.17 -2.33 13.55
CA GLN A 164 1.60 -1.38 14.52
C GLN A 164 1.74 -1.97 15.94
N ALA A 165 2.97 -2.33 16.27
CA ALA A 165 3.37 -3.02 17.50
C ALA A 165 4.80 -2.62 17.86
N GLU A 166 5.27 -3.02 19.04
CA GLU A 166 6.66 -2.78 19.47
C GLU A 166 7.66 -3.81 18.89
N PHE A 167 7.19 -5.01 18.55
CA PHE A 167 8.01 -6.08 17.96
C PHE A 167 7.21 -6.89 16.96
N VAL A 168 7.87 -7.36 15.90
CA VAL A 168 7.27 -8.22 14.85
C VAL A 168 8.22 -9.37 14.53
N ARG A 169 7.66 -10.58 14.34
CA ARG A 169 8.33 -11.71 13.72
C ARG A 169 8.27 -11.57 12.21
N VAL A 170 9.42 -11.57 11.55
CA VAL A 170 9.54 -11.53 10.10
C VAL A 170 10.04 -12.87 9.58
N PRO A 171 9.16 -13.69 8.96
CA PRO A 171 9.58 -14.92 8.28
C PRO A 171 10.52 -14.63 7.12
N TYR A 172 11.44 -15.54 6.84
CA TYR A 172 12.44 -15.37 5.77
C TYR A 172 13.15 -14.03 5.84
N GLY A 173 13.71 -13.67 7.00
CA GLY A 173 14.27 -12.36 7.27
C GLY A 173 15.34 -11.92 6.29
N ASP A 174 16.13 -12.85 5.73
CA ASP A 174 17.12 -12.55 4.68
C ASP A 174 16.48 -12.03 3.38
N VAL A 175 15.22 -12.37 3.12
CA VAL A 175 14.45 -11.98 1.93
C VAL A 175 13.61 -10.73 2.19
N ASN A 176 12.91 -10.69 3.33
CA ASN A 176 11.84 -9.72 3.58
C ASN A 176 12.29 -8.46 4.35
N LEU A 177 13.59 -8.35 4.64
CA LEU A 177 14.19 -7.19 5.31
C LEU A 177 15.25 -6.55 4.41
N LEU A 178 15.09 -5.25 4.10
CA LEU A 178 16.08 -4.44 3.41
C LEU A 178 16.85 -3.60 4.45
N PRO A 179 18.20 -3.69 4.51
CA PRO A 179 19.00 -2.81 5.36
C PRO A 179 18.83 -1.34 4.99
N LEU A 180 18.66 -0.50 5.99
CA LEU A 180 18.63 0.95 5.84
C LEU A 180 20.01 1.53 6.15
N PRO A 181 20.65 2.21 5.19
CA PRO A 181 21.92 2.93 5.40
C PRO A 181 21.78 4.03 6.47
N GLU A 182 22.91 4.44 7.08
CA GLU A 182 22.92 5.47 8.12
C GLU A 182 22.40 6.83 7.65
N ASP A 183 22.62 7.15 6.36
CA ASP A 183 22.18 8.39 5.72
C ASP A 183 20.67 8.41 5.36
N VAL A 184 19.97 7.30 5.55
CA VAL A 184 18.51 7.19 5.31
C VAL A 184 17.80 7.04 6.66
N PRO A 185 17.13 8.08 7.17
CA PRO A 185 16.38 7.99 8.42
C PRO A 185 15.15 7.09 8.30
N ASP A 186 14.65 6.60 9.42
CA ASP A 186 13.48 5.70 9.47
C ASP A 186 12.24 6.34 8.83
N GLU A 187 12.05 7.64 9.05
CA GLU A 187 10.94 8.42 8.50
C GLU A 187 10.94 8.55 6.97
N VAL A 188 12.06 8.20 6.34
CA VAL A 188 12.21 8.15 4.88
C VAL A 188 12.19 6.71 4.38
N GLY A 189 12.97 5.84 5.05
CA GLY A 189 13.14 4.44 4.65
C GLY A 189 11.89 3.57 4.85
N LEU A 190 11.06 3.90 5.85
CA LEU A 190 9.81 3.19 6.15
C LEU A 190 8.95 2.96 4.91
N TYR A 191 8.82 3.95 4.05
CA TYR A 191 7.88 3.92 2.94
C TYR A 191 8.34 3.07 1.74
N LEU A 192 9.56 2.50 1.80
CA LEU A 192 10.00 1.43 0.89
C LEU A 192 9.24 0.11 1.13
N SER A 193 8.60 -0.02 2.29
CA SER A 193 7.79 -1.18 2.66
C SER A 193 6.63 -1.43 1.70
N ASP A 194 5.97 -0.36 1.23
CA ASP A 194 4.79 -0.41 0.35
C ASP A 194 4.70 0.80 -0.57
N VAL A 195 4.26 1.96 -0.05
CA VAL A 195 3.75 3.08 -0.86
C VAL A 195 4.69 3.53 -1.98
N LEU A 196 5.99 3.56 -1.75
CA LEU A 196 6.95 3.94 -2.81
C LEU A 196 7.02 2.88 -3.91
N CYS A 197 7.09 1.61 -3.53
CA CYS A 197 7.15 0.51 -4.50
C CYS A 197 5.83 0.37 -5.27
N THR A 198 4.70 0.54 -4.60
CA THR A 198 3.36 0.49 -5.20
C THR A 198 3.17 1.62 -6.20
N SER A 199 3.56 2.85 -5.84
CA SER A 199 3.46 4.00 -6.74
C SER A 199 4.44 3.89 -7.92
N TRP A 200 5.66 3.39 -7.68
CA TRP A 200 6.63 3.14 -8.74
C TRP A 200 6.12 2.08 -9.72
N ASN A 201 5.58 0.97 -9.19
CA ASN A 201 4.98 -0.08 -10.02
C ASN A 201 3.84 0.48 -10.88
N ALA A 202 2.96 1.31 -10.30
CA ALA A 202 1.87 1.96 -11.03
C ALA A 202 2.36 2.73 -12.26
N VAL A 203 3.51 3.41 -12.14
CA VAL A 203 4.09 4.21 -13.24
C VAL A 203 4.80 3.32 -14.26
N VAL A 204 5.73 2.46 -13.80
CA VAL A 204 6.60 1.72 -14.74
C VAL A 204 5.91 0.52 -15.38
N ASP A 205 5.02 -0.15 -14.65
CA ASP A 205 4.29 -1.31 -15.16
C ASP A 205 3.17 -0.90 -16.12
N THR A 206 2.55 0.28 -15.89
CA THR A 206 1.61 0.88 -16.86
C THR A 206 2.31 1.39 -18.11
N GLY A 207 3.64 1.55 -18.06
CA GLY A 207 4.46 1.85 -19.22
C GLY A 207 4.62 3.33 -19.53
N VAL A 208 4.63 4.20 -18.52
CA VAL A 208 4.93 5.63 -18.69
C VAL A 208 6.31 5.80 -19.32
N GLN A 209 6.37 6.60 -20.40
CA GLN A 209 7.58 6.90 -21.15
C GLN A 209 7.94 8.38 -21.09
N PRO A 210 9.22 8.75 -21.29
CA PRO A 210 9.61 10.15 -21.48
C PRO A 210 8.80 10.80 -22.59
N GLY A 211 8.24 11.98 -22.29
CA GLY A 211 7.42 12.74 -23.21
C GLY A 211 5.90 12.53 -23.09
N ASP A 212 5.45 11.50 -22.36
CA ASP A 212 4.04 11.20 -22.16
C ASP A 212 3.29 12.28 -21.39
N THR A 213 2.00 12.38 -21.65
CA THR A 213 1.01 13.03 -20.78
C THR A 213 0.35 11.96 -19.93
N VAL A 214 0.47 12.07 -18.60
CA VAL A 214 -0.03 11.11 -17.63
C VAL A 214 -1.16 11.73 -16.82
N ALA A 215 -2.29 11.04 -16.72
CA ALA A 215 -3.39 11.42 -15.83
C ALA A 215 -3.47 10.44 -14.65
N VAL A 216 -3.56 10.96 -13.42
CA VAL A 216 -3.60 10.19 -12.18
C VAL A 216 -4.90 10.47 -11.45
N TRP A 217 -5.67 9.44 -11.14
CA TRP A 217 -6.90 9.53 -10.35
C TRP A 217 -6.62 9.20 -8.89
N GLY A 218 -6.95 10.16 -8.00
CA GLY A 218 -6.72 10.07 -6.57
C GLY A 218 -5.40 10.67 -6.10
N GLY A 219 -5.48 11.73 -5.30
CA GLY A 219 -4.34 12.47 -4.74
C GLY A 219 -3.87 11.95 -3.37
N GLY A 220 -4.25 10.72 -2.98
CA GLY A 220 -3.72 10.06 -1.77
C GLY A 220 -2.22 9.79 -1.87
N PRO A 221 -1.59 9.18 -0.82
CA PRO A 221 -0.15 8.95 -0.80
C PRO A 221 0.39 8.22 -2.04
N VAL A 222 -0.30 7.16 -2.48
CA VAL A 222 0.07 6.41 -3.69
C VAL A 222 -0.01 7.29 -4.94
N GLY A 223 -1.12 8.02 -5.11
CA GLY A 223 -1.29 8.91 -6.27
C GLY A 223 -0.34 10.09 -6.27
N GLN A 224 -0.06 10.68 -5.10
CA GLN A 224 0.98 11.72 -4.98
C GLN A 224 2.33 11.20 -5.44
N MET A 225 2.77 10.05 -4.93
CA MET A 225 4.05 9.48 -5.33
C MET A 225 4.04 9.02 -6.80
N ALA A 226 2.91 8.55 -7.34
CA ALA A 226 2.79 8.25 -8.76
C ALA A 226 2.97 9.52 -9.64
N VAL A 227 2.46 10.67 -9.21
CA VAL A 227 2.71 11.98 -9.85
C VAL A 227 4.21 12.29 -9.84
N GLU A 228 4.88 12.21 -8.69
CA GLU A 228 6.31 12.48 -8.57
C GLU A 228 7.14 11.51 -9.42
N PHE A 229 6.80 10.22 -9.41
CA PHE A 229 7.49 9.19 -10.21
C PHE A 229 7.24 9.32 -11.72
N ALA A 230 6.06 9.75 -12.13
CA ALA A 230 5.82 10.06 -13.55
C ALA A 230 6.75 11.19 -14.03
N VAL A 231 6.95 12.24 -13.22
CA VAL A 231 7.89 13.33 -13.52
C VAL A 231 9.34 12.79 -13.55
N VAL A 232 9.75 12.01 -12.56
CA VAL A 232 11.10 11.40 -12.50
C VAL A 232 11.35 10.49 -13.72
N ASN A 233 10.30 9.81 -14.20
CA ASN A 233 10.37 8.93 -15.38
C ASN A 233 10.27 9.70 -16.71
N GLY A 234 10.25 11.04 -16.67
CA GLY A 234 10.33 11.91 -17.83
C GLY A 234 9.00 12.25 -18.49
N ALA A 235 7.86 12.04 -17.82
CA ALA A 235 6.57 12.50 -18.34
C ALA A 235 6.62 14.02 -18.62
N LYS A 236 6.12 14.42 -19.79
CA LYS A 236 6.07 15.84 -20.22
C LYS A 236 5.03 16.62 -19.44
N ARG A 237 3.90 15.99 -19.15
CA ARG A 237 2.78 16.57 -18.41
C ARG A 237 2.22 15.54 -17.45
N VAL A 238 1.83 15.98 -16.26
CA VAL A 238 1.11 15.16 -15.30
C VAL A 238 -0.13 15.92 -14.84
N ILE A 239 -1.29 15.26 -14.86
CA ILE A 239 -2.59 15.81 -14.50
C ILE A 239 -3.14 14.98 -13.37
N LEU A 240 -3.37 15.58 -12.20
CA LEU A 240 -3.96 14.92 -11.04
C LEU A 240 -5.46 15.23 -10.96
N ILE A 241 -6.27 14.18 -10.83
CA ILE A 241 -7.72 14.26 -10.68
C ILE A 241 -8.10 13.86 -9.25
N ASP A 242 -8.74 14.73 -8.51
CA ASP A 242 -9.31 14.45 -7.18
C ASP A 242 -10.50 15.41 -6.94
N GLY A 243 -11.17 15.35 -5.78
CA GLY A 243 -12.28 16.25 -5.49
C GLY A 243 -13.02 15.86 -4.20
N GLY A 244 -14.12 16.58 -3.90
CA GLY A 244 -14.90 16.34 -2.69
C GLY A 244 -14.04 16.49 -1.43
N GLN A 245 -14.08 15.52 -0.54
CA GLN A 245 -13.24 15.52 0.67
C GLN A 245 -11.72 15.44 0.37
N GLY A 246 -11.33 14.95 -0.81
CA GLY A 246 -9.94 14.90 -1.25
C GLY A 246 -9.44 16.18 -1.94
N ARG A 247 -10.29 17.18 -2.17
CA ARG A 247 -9.96 18.38 -2.96
C ARG A 247 -8.71 19.09 -2.48
N TRP A 248 -8.47 19.19 -1.17
CA TRP A 248 -7.28 19.83 -0.59
C TRP A 248 -5.96 19.17 -1.06
N ARG A 249 -5.99 17.89 -1.41
CA ARG A 249 -4.84 17.14 -1.92
C ARG A 249 -4.33 17.69 -3.24
N LEU A 250 -5.21 18.25 -4.09
CA LEU A 250 -4.79 18.88 -5.34
C LEU A 250 -3.81 20.02 -5.08
N ASP A 251 -4.13 20.91 -4.14
CA ASP A 251 -3.27 22.01 -3.76
C ASP A 251 -2.02 21.54 -3.02
N PHE A 252 -2.17 20.55 -2.15
CA PHE A 252 -1.08 19.95 -1.39
C PHE A 252 -0.04 19.33 -2.33
N VAL A 253 -0.44 18.46 -3.25
CA VAL A 253 0.48 17.79 -4.20
C VAL A 253 1.09 18.83 -5.14
N LYS A 254 0.31 19.80 -5.63
CA LYS A 254 0.81 20.88 -6.48
C LYS A 254 1.87 21.74 -5.78
N SER A 255 1.78 21.93 -4.47
CA SER A 255 2.81 22.63 -3.70
C SER A 255 4.17 21.91 -3.69
N LYS A 256 4.18 20.59 -3.89
CA LYS A 256 5.37 19.72 -3.98
C LYS A 256 5.86 19.54 -5.43
N VAL A 257 4.93 19.58 -6.39
CA VAL A 257 5.19 19.43 -7.82
C VAL A 257 4.58 20.63 -8.56
N PRO A 258 5.28 21.80 -8.64
CA PRO A 258 4.70 23.05 -9.14
C PRO A 258 4.17 22.99 -10.58
N GLN A 259 4.76 22.15 -11.44
CA GLN A 259 4.32 21.95 -12.84
C GLN A 259 3.08 21.05 -12.97
N LEU A 260 2.56 20.49 -11.87
CA LEU A 260 1.38 19.64 -11.88
C LEU A 260 0.14 20.41 -12.35
N GLU A 261 -0.61 19.83 -13.27
CA GLU A 261 -1.94 20.27 -13.62
C GLU A 261 -2.98 19.51 -12.77
N THR A 262 -4.10 20.13 -12.46
CA THR A 262 -5.09 19.53 -11.57
C THR A 262 -6.49 19.66 -12.13
N ILE A 263 -7.33 18.65 -11.87
CA ILE A 263 -8.77 18.66 -12.15
C ILE A 263 -9.51 18.36 -10.85
N ASP A 264 -10.30 19.30 -10.37
CA ASP A 264 -11.30 19.07 -9.33
C ASP A 264 -12.60 18.62 -9.99
N TYR A 265 -12.89 17.31 -9.91
CA TYR A 265 -14.06 16.76 -10.57
C TYR A 265 -15.39 17.25 -9.96
N THR A 266 -15.36 17.82 -8.76
CA THR A 266 -16.56 18.40 -8.10
C THR A 266 -16.86 19.83 -8.53
N SER A 267 -15.89 20.51 -9.15
CA SER A 267 -15.97 21.91 -9.57
C SER A 267 -16.03 22.09 -11.08
N LEU A 268 -16.28 21.01 -11.83
CA LEU A 268 -16.40 21.07 -13.29
C LEU A 268 -17.61 21.91 -13.73
N PRO A 269 -17.51 22.68 -14.81
CA PRO A 269 -18.64 23.39 -15.38
C PRO A 269 -19.81 22.47 -15.72
N LYS A 270 -21.04 23.01 -15.68
CA LYS A 270 -22.24 22.23 -16.00
C LYS A 270 -22.13 21.60 -17.40
N GLY A 271 -22.32 20.30 -17.47
CA GLY A 271 -22.25 19.52 -18.70
C GLY A 271 -20.83 19.06 -19.08
N GLU A 272 -19.82 19.40 -18.31
CA GLU A 272 -18.47 18.87 -18.46
C GLU A 272 -18.25 17.66 -17.54
N THR A 273 -17.37 16.76 -18.02
CA THR A 273 -16.93 15.56 -17.30
C THR A 273 -15.41 15.55 -17.23
N VAL A 274 -14.82 14.71 -16.38
CA VAL A 274 -13.37 14.47 -16.38
C VAL A 274 -12.89 14.06 -17.76
N VAL A 275 -13.62 13.17 -18.45
CA VAL A 275 -13.32 12.72 -19.82
C VAL A 275 -13.26 13.89 -20.80
N SER A 276 -14.31 14.73 -20.82
CA SER A 276 -14.33 15.88 -21.76
C SER A 276 -13.24 16.89 -21.45
N THR A 277 -12.96 17.12 -20.18
CA THR A 277 -11.91 18.04 -19.71
C THR A 277 -10.52 17.55 -20.11
N LEU A 278 -10.20 16.28 -19.83
CA LEU A 278 -8.92 15.68 -20.22
C LEU A 278 -8.72 15.71 -21.74
N LYS A 279 -9.75 15.39 -22.52
CA LYS A 279 -9.66 15.48 -23.99
C LYS A 279 -9.38 16.90 -24.46
N LYS A 280 -10.05 17.92 -23.89
CA LYS A 280 -9.75 19.32 -24.20
C LYS A 280 -8.32 19.71 -23.86
N MET A 281 -7.81 19.26 -22.70
CA MET A 281 -6.43 19.55 -22.27
C MET A 281 -5.38 18.83 -23.14
N CYS A 282 -5.76 17.78 -23.85
CA CYS A 282 -4.87 16.91 -24.63
C CYS A 282 -5.25 16.87 -26.13
N ASP A 283 -5.50 18.03 -26.75
CA ASP A 283 -5.76 18.21 -28.17
C ASP A 283 -6.88 17.33 -28.74
N GLY A 284 -7.91 17.07 -27.95
CA GLY A 284 -9.07 16.24 -28.30
C GLY A 284 -8.85 14.73 -28.21
N ARG A 285 -7.62 14.25 -27.96
CA ARG A 285 -7.29 12.82 -27.94
C ARG A 285 -7.36 12.19 -26.55
N GLY A 286 -6.90 12.89 -25.52
CA GLY A 286 -6.71 12.41 -24.16
C GLY A 286 -5.24 12.13 -23.80
N PRO A 287 -4.93 11.80 -22.54
CA PRO A 287 -3.58 11.49 -22.09
C PRO A 287 -3.05 10.18 -22.70
N ASP A 288 -1.74 9.98 -22.69
CA ASP A 288 -1.08 8.75 -23.14
C ASP A 288 -1.30 7.61 -22.15
N VAL A 289 -1.23 7.94 -20.85
CA VAL A 289 -1.34 6.99 -19.75
C VAL A 289 -2.32 7.51 -18.70
N ALA A 290 -3.16 6.61 -18.20
CA ALA A 290 -4.07 6.82 -17.08
C ALA A 290 -3.69 5.88 -15.94
N ILE A 291 -3.58 6.39 -14.70
CA ILE A 291 -3.23 5.61 -13.51
C ILE A 291 -4.29 5.84 -12.43
N GLU A 292 -4.92 4.77 -11.96
CA GLU A 292 -5.92 4.80 -10.92
C GLU A 292 -5.28 4.45 -9.56
N CYS A 293 -5.43 5.38 -8.59
CA CYS A 293 -4.90 5.27 -7.22
C CYS A 293 -5.98 5.59 -6.16
N ALA A 294 -7.27 5.49 -6.52
CA ALA A 294 -8.37 5.92 -5.64
C ALA A 294 -9.22 4.78 -5.09
N ALA A 295 -9.12 3.58 -5.67
CA ALA A 295 -9.91 2.38 -5.40
C ALA A 295 -11.40 2.43 -5.82
N GLY A 296 -12.00 1.25 -5.98
CA GLY A 296 -13.37 1.06 -6.49
C GLY A 296 -14.51 1.35 -5.51
N GLU A 297 -14.21 1.77 -4.28
CA GLU A 297 -15.25 2.01 -3.26
C GLU A 297 -16.14 3.23 -3.50
N TYR A 298 -15.70 4.15 -4.34
CA TYR A 298 -16.36 5.43 -4.54
C TYR A 298 -17.32 5.39 -5.72
N SER A 299 -18.56 4.88 -5.47
CA SER A 299 -19.62 4.95 -6.46
C SER A 299 -20.04 6.41 -6.71
N LYS A 300 -20.05 6.83 -7.97
CA LYS A 300 -20.54 8.15 -8.39
C LYS A 300 -22.05 8.12 -8.72
N THR A 301 -22.61 6.93 -8.99
CA THR A 301 -24.03 6.77 -9.38
C THR A 301 -24.85 6.04 -8.33
N LEU A 302 -26.14 6.37 -8.26
CA LEU A 302 -27.12 5.72 -7.38
C LEU A 302 -27.29 4.23 -7.71
N GLY A 303 -27.13 3.84 -8.98
CA GLY A 303 -27.26 2.45 -9.42
C GLY A 303 -26.23 1.55 -8.77
N HIS A 304 -24.94 1.92 -8.87
CA HIS A 304 -23.85 1.17 -8.25
C HIS A 304 -23.90 1.23 -6.71
N THR A 305 -24.31 2.37 -6.13
CA THR A 305 -24.52 2.47 -4.69
C THR A 305 -25.57 1.46 -4.20
N LEU A 306 -26.67 1.29 -4.93
CA LEU A 306 -27.70 0.29 -4.61
C LEU A 306 -27.21 -1.14 -4.82
N GLN A 307 -26.50 -1.44 -5.90
CA GLN A 307 -25.95 -2.78 -6.18
C GLN A 307 -24.98 -3.22 -5.08
N ARG A 308 -24.10 -2.32 -4.63
CA ARG A 308 -23.19 -2.59 -3.50
C ARG A 308 -23.97 -2.81 -2.20
N ALA A 309 -24.96 -1.99 -1.92
CA ALA A 309 -25.78 -2.10 -0.69
C ALA A 309 -26.54 -3.44 -0.57
N VAL A 310 -26.87 -4.07 -1.70
CA VAL A 310 -27.54 -5.39 -1.73
C VAL A 310 -26.60 -6.56 -2.05
N GLY A 311 -25.29 -6.32 -2.11
CA GLY A 311 -24.26 -7.35 -2.32
C GLY A 311 -24.21 -7.93 -3.74
N LEU A 312 -24.76 -7.24 -4.74
CA LEU A 312 -24.68 -7.64 -6.15
C LEU A 312 -23.41 -7.18 -6.83
N GLU A 313 -22.67 -6.26 -6.22
CA GLU A 313 -21.42 -5.70 -6.69
C GLU A 313 -20.53 -5.40 -5.48
N ASN A 314 -19.24 -5.73 -5.57
CA ASN A 314 -18.25 -5.42 -4.53
C ASN A 314 -17.67 -4.02 -4.75
N ASP A 315 -17.27 -3.75 -6.01
CA ASP A 315 -16.63 -2.52 -6.45
C ASP A 315 -17.31 -1.97 -7.70
N THR A 316 -17.17 -0.67 -7.95
CA THR A 316 -17.74 -0.05 -9.15
C THR A 316 -16.66 0.11 -10.25
N PRO A 317 -16.99 -0.15 -11.53
CA PRO A 317 -16.08 0.07 -12.65
C PRO A 317 -16.02 1.53 -13.09
N GLU A 318 -16.69 2.46 -12.42
CA GLU A 318 -16.87 3.85 -12.87
C GLU A 318 -15.55 4.56 -13.15
N LEU A 319 -14.57 4.44 -12.25
CA LEU A 319 -13.25 5.04 -12.47
C LEU A 319 -12.49 4.37 -13.62
N VAL A 320 -12.54 3.05 -13.71
CA VAL A 320 -11.88 2.30 -14.79
C VAL A 320 -12.49 2.64 -16.15
N ASN A 321 -13.82 2.76 -16.22
CA ASN A 321 -14.51 3.20 -17.43
C ASN A 321 -14.14 4.65 -17.79
N GLU A 322 -14.08 5.56 -16.81
CA GLU A 322 -13.67 6.96 -17.01
C GLU A 322 -12.24 7.06 -17.56
N MET A 323 -11.31 6.20 -17.08
CA MET A 323 -9.95 6.12 -17.60
C MET A 323 -9.91 5.65 -19.05
N ILE A 324 -10.62 4.54 -19.36
CA ILE A 324 -10.70 3.97 -20.71
C ILE A 324 -11.28 4.99 -21.71
N GLU A 325 -12.28 5.75 -21.28
CA GLU A 325 -12.90 6.78 -22.13
C GLU A 325 -12.04 8.05 -22.26
N SER A 326 -11.16 8.32 -21.28
CA SER A 326 -10.30 9.50 -21.25
C SER A 326 -9.03 9.33 -22.06
N VAL A 327 -8.39 8.16 -21.98
CA VAL A 327 -7.07 7.92 -22.58
C VAL A 327 -7.17 7.88 -24.12
N ARG A 328 -6.10 8.29 -24.79
CA ARG A 328 -6.07 8.22 -26.27
C ARG A 328 -6.10 6.77 -26.77
N GLY A 329 -6.50 6.59 -28.02
CA GLY A 329 -6.37 5.27 -28.67
C GLY A 329 -4.94 4.74 -28.60
N PHE A 330 -4.80 3.43 -28.38
CA PHE A 330 -3.53 2.73 -28.10
C PHE A 330 -2.75 3.24 -26.87
N GLY A 331 -3.42 3.93 -25.93
CA GLY A 331 -2.87 4.30 -24.65
C GLY A 331 -2.92 3.17 -23.62
N SER A 332 -2.51 3.47 -22.39
CA SER A 332 -2.47 2.48 -21.30
C SER A 332 -3.23 2.99 -20.07
N CYS A 333 -3.95 2.07 -19.41
CA CYS A 333 -4.64 2.30 -18.13
C CYS A 333 -4.08 1.34 -17.08
N GLY A 334 -3.52 1.85 -15.98
CA GLY A 334 -3.05 1.09 -14.83
C GLY A 334 -4.04 1.17 -13.68
N VAL A 335 -4.42 0.02 -13.12
CA VAL A 335 -5.33 -0.09 -11.98
C VAL A 335 -4.51 -0.49 -10.76
N THR A 336 -4.35 0.43 -9.82
CA THR A 336 -3.50 0.26 -8.62
C THR A 336 -4.31 0.25 -7.34
N GLY A 337 -5.48 0.88 -7.33
CA GLY A 337 -6.42 0.83 -6.22
C GLY A 337 -6.87 -0.58 -5.89
N ILE A 338 -7.38 -0.78 -4.67
CA ILE A 338 -7.86 -2.08 -4.23
C ILE A 338 -9.26 -2.31 -4.81
N TYR A 339 -9.39 -3.44 -5.52
CA TYR A 339 -10.65 -3.97 -6.02
C TYR A 339 -10.80 -5.42 -5.52
N THR A 340 -12.01 -5.77 -5.05
CA THR A 340 -12.28 -7.10 -4.48
C THR A 340 -13.43 -7.78 -5.24
N GLY A 341 -13.14 -8.87 -5.97
CA GLY A 341 -14.15 -9.69 -6.63
C GLY A 341 -14.64 -9.12 -7.97
N TYR A 342 -15.94 -8.94 -8.11
CA TYR A 342 -16.61 -8.63 -9.37
C TYR A 342 -17.19 -7.21 -9.38
N CYS A 343 -17.13 -6.55 -10.54
CA CYS A 343 -17.84 -5.32 -10.80
C CYS A 343 -18.71 -5.45 -12.08
N ASN A 344 -19.89 -4.81 -12.07
CA ASN A 344 -20.82 -4.83 -13.18
C ASN A 344 -20.67 -3.57 -14.06
N GLY A 345 -21.05 -3.69 -15.34
CA GLY A 345 -21.05 -2.53 -16.26
C GLY A 345 -19.66 -2.09 -16.74
N PHE A 346 -18.68 -2.97 -16.75
CA PHE A 346 -17.36 -2.70 -17.34
C PHE A 346 -17.47 -2.52 -18.87
N ASN A 347 -16.94 -1.40 -19.39
CA ASN A 347 -17.02 -1.04 -20.81
C ASN A 347 -15.93 -1.72 -21.64
N ILE A 348 -16.03 -3.05 -21.78
CA ILE A 348 -15.06 -3.85 -22.54
C ILE A 348 -15.05 -3.48 -24.03
N GLY A 349 -16.17 -2.97 -24.58
CA GLY A 349 -16.26 -2.55 -25.98
C GLY A 349 -15.33 -1.38 -26.28
N SER A 350 -15.36 -0.33 -25.47
CA SER A 350 -14.44 0.81 -25.62
C SER A 350 -12.98 0.39 -25.50
N LEU A 351 -12.66 -0.48 -24.55
CA LEU A 351 -11.30 -1.01 -24.37
C LEU A 351 -10.80 -1.69 -25.66
N MET A 352 -11.61 -2.56 -26.26
CA MET A 352 -11.25 -3.35 -27.43
C MET A 352 -11.18 -2.48 -28.69
N GLU A 353 -12.21 -1.68 -28.97
CA GLU A 353 -12.31 -0.90 -30.20
C GLU A 353 -11.22 0.18 -30.34
N THR A 354 -10.74 0.71 -29.21
CA THR A 354 -9.70 1.77 -29.20
C THR A 354 -8.29 1.25 -28.98
N GLY A 355 -8.11 -0.08 -28.83
CA GLY A 355 -6.81 -0.72 -28.67
C GLY A 355 -6.08 -0.35 -27.37
N ILE A 356 -6.81 0.05 -26.33
CA ILE A 356 -6.28 0.44 -25.04
C ILE A 356 -5.75 -0.80 -24.29
N ARG A 357 -4.65 -0.63 -23.58
CA ARG A 357 -4.12 -1.64 -22.66
C ARG A 357 -4.63 -1.38 -21.26
N LEU A 358 -5.26 -2.36 -20.62
CA LEU A 358 -5.65 -2.32 -19.22
C LEU A 358 -4.71 -3.24 -18.42
N ILE A 359 -4.06 -2.68 -17.41
CA ILE A 359 -2.98 -3.33 -16.65
C ILE A 359 -3.35 -3.32 -15.17
N GLY A 360 -3.41 -4.50 -14.55
CA GLY A 360 -3.56 -4.64 -13.11
C GLY A 360 -2.22 -4.48 -12.40
N ASN A 361 -2.01 -3.42 -11.66
CA ASN A 361 -0.76 -3.12 -10.96
C ASN A 361 -0.71 -3.62 -9.51
N GLY A 362 -1.80 -4.11 -8.96
CA GLY A 362 -1.86 -4.69 -7.62
C GLY A 362 -1.61 -6.21 -7.63
N GLN A 363 -0.94 -6.77 -6.65
CA GLN A 363 -0.13 -6.12 -5.64
C GLN A 363 1.29 -5.90 -6.18
N ALA A 364 1.88 -4.75 -5.87
CA ALA A 364 3.22 -4.42 -6.35
C ALA A 364 4.28 -5.37 -5.78
N PRO A 365 5.20 -5.90 -6.61
CA PRO A 365 6.26 -6.79 -6.13
C PRO A 365 7.40 -5.97 -5.49
N ILE A 366 7.36 -5.77 -4.17
CA ILE A 366 8.28 -4.90 -3.42
C ILE A 366 9.74 -5.23 -3.71
N HIS A 367 10.11 -6.50 -3.65
CA HIS A 367 11.49 -6.99 -3.85
C HIS A 367 12.07 -6.70 -5.24
N LYS A 368 11.22 -6.30 -6.20
CA LYS A 368 11.66 -5.87 -7.53
C LYS A 368 12.19 -4.44 -7.54
N TYR A 369 11.71 -3.58 -6.62
CA TYR A 369 11.88 -2.14 -6.73
C TYR A 369 12.60 -1.48 -5.56
N TRP A 370 12.49 -1.99 -4.33
CA TRP A 370 12.93 -1.30 -3.12
C TRP A 370 14.41 -0.93 -3.09
N GLU A 371 15.33 -1.79 -3.61
CA GLU A 371 16.75 -1.47 -3.71
C GLU A 371 17.00 -0.29 -4.66
N HIS A 372 16.32 -0.29 -5.81
CA HIS A 372 16.40 0.80 -6.78
C HIS A 372 15.87 2.11 -6.20
N LEU A 373 14.72 2.06 -5.53
CA LEU A 373 14.13 3.24 -4.90
C LEU A 373 14.97 3.77 -3.74
N LEU A 374 15.61 2.89 -2.97
CA LEU A 374 16.57 3.29 -1.95
C LEU A 374 17.74 4.10 -2.56
N LEU A 375 18.26 3.66 -3.69
CA LEU A 375 19.29 4.41 -4.41
C LEU A 375 18.80 5.77 -4.91
N LEU A 376 17.55 5.87 -5.38
CA LEU A 376 16.97 7.15 -5.79
C LEU A 376 16.78 8.11 -4.60
N ILE A 377 16.43 7.58 -3.43
CA ILE A 377 16.38 8.35 -2.17
C ILE A 377 17.76 8.91 -1.83
N GLN A 378 18.80 8.05 -1.79
CA GLN A 378 20.17 8.46 -1.48
C GLN A 378 20.73 9.48 -2.50
N GLN A 379 20.28 9.40 -3.76
CA GLN A 379 20.64 10.38 -4.80
C GLN A 379 19.82 11.68 -4.71
N GLY A 380 18.88 11.80 -3.80
CA GLY A 380 17.99 12.96 -3.68
C GLY A 380 17.01 13.13 -4.87
N LYS A 381 16.80 12.08 -5.68
CA LYS A 381 15.92 12.14 -6.84
C LYS A 381 14.44 12.01 -6.48
N ILE A 382 14.15 11.41 -5.34
CA ILE A 382 12.80 11.27 -4.80
C ILE A 382 12.78 11.71 -3.34
N GLN A 383 11.66 12.28 -2.91
CA GLN A 383 11.51 12.90 -1.59
C GLN A 383 10.29 12.33 -0.85
N PRO A 384 10.42 11.14 -0.19
CA PRO A 384 9.28 10.52 0.48
C PRO A 384 8.59 11.41 1.52
N LEU A 385 9.33 12.31 2.16
CA LEU A 385 8.78 13.25 3.13
C LEU A 385 7.76 14.24 2.55
N ASN A 386 7.70 14.40 1.23
CA ASN A 386 6.69 15.25 0.58
C ASN A 386 5.26 14.82 0.90
N MET A 387 5.03 13.53 1.18
CA MET A 387 3.69 13.02 1.52
C MET A 387 3.46 12.92 3.04
N VAL A 388 4.50 13.01 3.87
CA VAL A 388 4.39 12.80 5.32
C VAL A 388 3.95 14.08 6.00
N THR A 389 2.76 14.07 6.58
CA THR A 389 2.14 15.27 7.17
C THR A 389 2.16 15.29 8.70
N HIS A 390 2.12 14.12 9.35
CA HIS A 390 1.94 14.01 10.79
C HIS A 390 2.86 12.95 11.38
N ARG A 391 3.13 13.10 12.69
CA ARG A 391 3.84 12.12 13.52
C ARG A 391 3.04 11.86 14.79
N PHE A 392 2.81 10.60 15.11
CA PHE A 392 2.06 10.16 16.29
C PHE A 392 2.82 9.08 17.05
N ARG A 393 2.43 8.83 18.29
CA ARG A 393 2.91 7.68 19.05
C ARG A 393 2.05 6.46 18.82
N LEU A 394 2.63 5.28 18.99
CA LEU A 394 1.87 4.02 18.97
C LEU A 394 0.73 4.03 20.00
N GLU A 395 0.94 4.69 21.13
CA GLU A 395 -0.06 4.85 22.20
C GLU A 395 -1.30 5.64 21.79
N ASP A 396 -1.19 6.48 20.78
CA ASP A 396 -2.26 7.36 20.31
C ASP A 396 -3.11 6.74 19.21
N MET A 397 -2.75 5.54 18.74
CA MET A 397 -3.26 4.97 17.49
C MET A 397 -4.76 4.72 17.46
N GLU A 398 -5.42 4.48 18.59
CA GLU A 398 -6.88 4.36 18.62
C GLU A 398 -7.56 5.65 18.14
N LYS A 399 -7.09 6.82 18.64
CA LYS A 399 -7.58 8.13 18.18
C LYS A 399 -7.15 8.44 16.76
N VAL A 400 -5.91 8.10 16.42
CA VAL A 400 -5.34 8.35 15.07
C VAL A 400 -6.12 7.59 14.00
N TYR A 401 -6.56 6.36 14.26
CA TYR A 401 -7.44 5.61 13.35
C TYR A 401 -8.78 6.32 13.14
N ASP A 402 -9.39 6.85 14.20
CA ASP A 402 -10.63 7.63 14.10
C ASP A 402 -10.43 8.89 13.26
N MET A 403 -9.37 9.66 13.54
CA MET A 403 -9.02 10.86 12.78
C MET A 403 -8.73 10.53 11.30
N PHE A 404 -7.99 9.46 11.03
CA PHE A 404 -7.64 9.04 9.69
C PHE A 404 -8.88 8.59 8.90
N ASN A 405 -9.78 7.86 9.56
CA ASN A 405 -11.06 7.44 9.00
C ASN A 405 -11.95 8.63 8.59
N HIS A 406 -11.97 9.69 9.40
CA HIS A 406 -12.73 10.92 9.13
C HIS A 406 -11.96 11.92 8.26
N ARG A 407 -10.74 11.59 7.78
CA ARG A 407 -9.86 12.48 6.99
C ARG A 407 -9.63 13.83 7.66
N ALA A 408 -9.52 13.83 8.99
CA ALA A 408 -9.33 15.03 9.79
C ALA A 408 -7.94 15.64 9.54
N ASP A 409 -7.82 16.94 9.78
CA ASP A 409 -6.56 17.70 9.84
C ASP A 409 -5.63 17.61 8.62
N GLY A 410 -6.15 17.25 7.44
CA GLY A 410 -5.34 17.17 6.23
C GLY A 410 -4.27 16.06 6.29
N MET A 411 -4.55 14.96 6.95
CA MET A 411 -3.63 13.81 7.01
C MET A 411 -3.47 13.17 5.62
N GLN A 412 -2.23 13.14 5.13
CA GLN A 412 -1.88 12.46 3.86
C GLN A 412 -1.21 11.10 4.16
N LYS A 413 -0.01 11.11 4.70
CA LYS A 413 0.71 9.95 5.23
C LYS A 413 1.27 10.32 6.60
N ILE A 414 1.35 9.37 7.50
CA ILE A 414 1.82 9.60 8.86
C ILE A 414 3.04 8.75 9.18
N PHE A 415 3.82 9.19 10.16
CA PHE A 415 4.83 8.37 10.80
C PHE A 415 4.39 8.06 12.23
N VAL A 416 4.38 6.78 12.59
CA VAL A 416 4.05 6.30 13.94
C VAL A 416 5.33 5.89 14.64
N GLU A 417 5.67 6.61 15.71
CA GLU A 417 6.82 6.28 16.55
C GLU A 417 6.46 5.30 17.67
N THR A 418 7.43 4.51 18.07
CA THR A 418 7.39 3.68 19.28
C THR A 418 8.37 4.24 20.30
N LYS A 419 8.40 3.70 21.51
CA LYS A 419 9.42 4.05 22.51
C LYS A 419 10.87 3.73 22.11
N TYR A 420 11.06 3.04 20.99
CA TYR A 420 12.37 2.66 20.44
C TYR A 420 12.81 3.54 19.26
N SER A 421 11.96 4.46 18.82
CA SER A 421 12.27 5.39 17.74
C SER A 421 13.41 6.32 18.13
N SER A 422 14.22 6.67 17.13
CA SER A 422 15.21 7.74 17.27
C SER A 422 14.52 9.11 17.36
N LEU A 423 15.28 10.14 17.74
CA LEU A 423 14.81 11.52 17.62
C LEU A 423 14.44 11.84 16.18
N PRO A 424 13.41 12.69 15.94
CA PRO A 424 12.98 13.06 14.60
C PRO A 424 14.14 13.55 13.74
N ALA A 425 14.25 13.01 12.52
CA ALA A 425 15.23 13.47 11.55
C ALA A 425 14.87 14.89 11.05
N PRO A 426 15.86 15.70 10.62
CA PRO A 426 15.60 17.03 10.06
C PRO A 426 14.60 16.99 8.90
N GLY A 427 13.63 17.90 8.92
CA GLY A 427 12.60 18.00 7.87
C GLY A 427 11.41 17.06 8.03
N THR A 428 11.40 16.20 9.07
CA THR A 428 10.25 15.36 9.39
C THR A 428 9.24 16.10 10.27
N PRO A 429 7.95 15.71 10.23
CA PRO A 429 6.96 16.29 11.13
C PRO A 429 7.34 16.10 12.61
N THR A 430 7.10 17.12 13.41
CA THR A 430 7.16 17.03 14.87
C THR A 430 5.98 16.21 15.40
N LEU A 431 6.11 15.73 16.64
CA LEU A 431 5.04 14.99 17.28
C LEU A 431 3.76 15.83 17.33
N THR A 432 2.68 15.30 16.75
CA THR A 432 1.36 15.93 16.74
C THR A 432 0.70 15.75 18.11
N ALA A 433 0.28 16.84 18.74
CA ALA A 433 -0.49 16.78 19.97
C ALA A 433 -1.95 16.37 19.67
N LEU A 434 -2.49 15.42 20.45
CA LEU A 434 -3.87 14.91 20.37
C LEU A 434 -4.71 15.35 21.57
#